data_0baefd89bcc1e39afaef42ddaa7d9fd7
#
_entry.id   0baefd89bcc1e39afaef42ddaa7d9fd7
#
_cell.length_a   1.000
_cell.length_b   1.000
_cell.length_c   1.000
_cell.angle_alpha   90.00
_cell.angle_beta   90.00
_cell.angle_gamma   90.00
#
_symmetry.space_group_name_H-M   'P 1'
#
loop_
_entity.id
_entity.type
_entity.pdbx_description
1 polymer ?
#
loop_
_entity_poly.entity_id
_entity_poly.type
_entity_poly.pdbx_seq_one_letter_code
_entity_poly.pdbx_strand_id
1 'polypeptide(L)'
;PAIAESSLIAEIKAAAPDINASFEDREYGKALRAVMELANKVNEYVDQKQPWELAKQPERAAELHAVCSVTLEAFRLLTLFLKPVLPRTAENVETFLNCGELTWNSVDNALSSDKPINPFKHLMKRVDEKQVQQLFELSSKAAKAASEPAKEEKKAEAESEEFVFEPLAPNITFDDFAKVDLRIGKILDCK
;
A
#
# COMPACT_ATOMS: atom_id res chain seq x y z
N PRO A 1 -25.47 -15.02 -3.18
CA PRO A 1 -25.77 -15.83 -1.97
C PRO A 1 -24.48 -16.36 -1.33
N ALA A 2 -23.55 -16.99 -2.08
CA ALA A 2 -22.35 -17.63 -1.55
C ALA A 2 -21.46 -16.71 -0.68
N ILE A 3 -21.29 -15.43 -1.05
CA ILE A 3 -20.50 -14.46 -0.28
C ILE A 3 -21.18 -14.17 1.07
N ALA A 4 -22.48 -13.94 1.08
CA ALA A 4 -23.24 -13.60 2.28
C ALA A 4 -23.34 -14.77 3.28
N GLU A 5 -23.29 -16.01 2.80
CA GLU A 5 -23.40 -17.24 3.59
C GLU A 5 -22.03 -17.77 4.03
N SER A 6 -20.93 -17.14 3.60
CA SER A 6 -19.57 -17.62 3.90
C SER A 6 -19.15 -17.23 5.31
N SER A 7 -18.86 -18.24 6.17
CA SER A 7 -18.29 -18.04 7.50
C SER A 7 -16.93 -17.35 7.45
N LEU A 8 -16.11 -17.63 6.42
CA LEU A 8 -14.82 -16.98 6.20
C LEU A 8 -14.97 -15.47 5.97
N ILE A 9 -15.91 -15.06 5.12
CA ILE A 9 -16.18 -13.64 4.87
C ILE A 9 -16.70 -12.95 6.13
N ALA A 10 -17.58 -13.61 6.89
CA ALA A 10 -18.08 -13.08 8.16
C ALA A 10 -16.94 -12.87 9.16
N GLU A 11 -16.02 -13.83 9.27
CA GLU A 11 -14.85 -13.71 10.14
C GLU A 11 -13.92 -12.57 9.73
N ILE A 12 -13.62 -12.43 8.43
CA ILE A 12 -12.78 -11.33 7.92
C ILE A 12 -13.42 -9.97 8.23
N LYS A 13 -14.73 -9.82 8.01
CA LYS A 13 -15.46 -8.59 8.33
C LYS A 13 -15.47 -8.29 9.82
N ALA A 14 -15.64 -9.31 10.66
CA ALA A 14 -15.63 -9.14 12.11
C ALA A 14 -14.29 -8.64 12.66
N ALA A 15 -13.19 -8.92 11.98
CA ALA A 15 -11.87 -8.43 12.38
C ALA A 15 -11.60 -6.96 11.98
N ALA A 16 -12.41 -6.37 11.11
CA ALA A 16 -12.17 -5.02 10.57
C ALA A 16 -12.08 -3.92 11.66
N PRO A 17 -12.96 -3.87 12.69
CA PRO A 17 -12.86 -2.84 13.73
C PRO A 17 -11.53 -2.90 14.50
N ASP A 18 -11.05 -4.08 14.85
CA ASP A 18 -9.81 -4.28 15.62
C ASP A 18 -8.57 -3.92 14.79
N ILE A 19 -8.59 -4.26 13.51
CA ILE A 19 -7.52 -3.90 12.56
C ILE A 19 -7.49 -2.38 12.38
N ASN A 20 -8.65 -1.74 12.20
CA ASN A 20 -8.74 -0.30 12.08
C ASN A 20 -8.22 0.40 13.35
N ALA A 21 -8.68 -0.03 14.54
CA ALA A 21 -8.21 0.51 15.81
C ALA A 21 -6.68 0.37 15.95
N SER A 22 -6.12 -0.77 15.54
CA SER A 22 -4.67 -0.97 15.59
C SER A 22 -3.91 0.00 14.67
N PHE A 23 -4.45 0.38 13.51
CA PHE A 23 -3.88 1.42 12.66
C PHE A 23 -3.99 2.82 13.29
N GLU A 24 -5.14 3.18 13.87
CA GLU A 24 -5.35 4.46 14.57
C GLU A 24 -4.38 4.60 15.76
N ASP A 25 -4.18 3.53 16.52
CA ASP A 25 -3.26 3.47 17.65
C ASP A 25 -1.78 3.36 17.24
N ARG A 26 -1.49 3.34 15.92
CA ARG A 26 -0.14 3.16 15.35
C ARG A 26 0.52 1.81 15.69
N GLU A 27 -0.25 0.82 16.07
CA GLU A 27 0.19 -0.56 16.30
C GLU A 27 0.31 -1.34 14.98
N TYR A 28 1.05 -0.80 13.99
CA TYR A 28 1.13 -1.33 12.62
C TYR A 28 1.54 -2.81 12.57
N GLY A 29 2.47 -3.22 13.41
CA GLY A 29 2.90 -4.62 13.47
C GLY A 29 1.80 -5.57 13.94
N LYS A 30 0.88 -5.12 14.81
CA LYS A 30 -0.28 -5.88 15.27
C LYS A 30 -1.31 -5.97 14.15
N ALA A 31 -1.64 -4.83 13.52
CA ALA A 31 -2.56 -4.78 12.39
C ALA A 31 -2.11 -5.73 11.26
N LEU A 32 -0.85 -5.67 10.84
CA LEU A 32 -0.32 -6.51 9.77
C LEU A 32 -0.33 -8.00 10.13
N ARG A 33 -0.01 -8.38 11.37
CA ARG A 33 -0.11 -9.79 11.80
C ARG A 33 -1.54 -10.30 11.72
N ALA A 34 -2.52 -9.52 12.19
CA ALA A 34 -3.94 -9.88 12.09
C ALA A 34 -4.37 -10.07 10.63
N VAL A 35 -3.98 -9.17 9.72
CA VAL A 35 -4.28 -9.32 8.29
C VAL A 35 -3.62 -10.57 7.70
N MET A 36 -2.38 -10.88 8.07
CA MET A 36 -1.68 -12.08 7.59
C MET A 36 -2.30 -13.38 8.12
N GLU A 37 -2.80 -13.40 9.35
CA GLU A 37 -3.55 -14.55 9.89
C GLU A 37 -4.84 -14.79 9.09
N LEU A 38 -5.58 -13.73 8.75
CA LEU A 38 -6.74 -13.83 7.86
C LEU A 38 -6.36 -14.32 6.46
N ALA A 39 -5.25 -13.82 5.90
CA ALA A 39 -4.75 -14.28 4.60
C ALA A 39 -4.40 -15.76 4.60
N ASN A 40 -3.83 -16.29 5.70
CA ASN A 40 -3.57 -17.72 5.84
C ASN A 40 -4.88 -18.55 5.83
N LYS A 41 -5.94 -18.07 6.50
CA LYS A 41 -7.25 -18.73 6.46
C LYS A 41 -7.86 -18.73 5.06
N VAL A 42 -7.67 -17.66 4.30
CA VAL A 42 -8.09 -17.61 2.89
C VAL A 42 -7.32 -18.64 2.05
N ASN A 43 -6.01 -18.77 2.25
CA ASN A 43 -5.19 -19.77 1.56
C ASN A 43 -5.65 -21.20 1.92
N GLU A 44 -5.88 -21.49 3.20
CA GLU A 44 -6.42 -22.77 3.64
C GLU A 44 -7.78 -23.09 2.99
N TYR A 45 -8.66 -22.10 2.90
CA TYR A 45 -9.94 -22.25 2.21
C TYR A 45 -9.76 -22.61 0.73
N VAL A 46 -8.87 -21.92 0.02
CA VAL A 46 -8.57 -22.19 -1.39
C VAL A 46 -7.98 -23.59 -1.57
N ASP A 47 -7.04 -24.00 -0.69
CA ASP A 47 -6.42 -25.31 -0.73
C ASP A 47 -7.43 -26.45 -0.44
N GLN A 48 -8.36 -26.23 0.48
CA GLN A 48 -9.44 -27.21 0.79
C GLN A 48 -10.45 -27.33 -0.35
N LYS A 49 -10.80 -26.20 -0.99
CA LYS A 49 -11.80 -26.16 -2.07
C LYS A 49 -11.26 -26.54 -3.43
N GLN A 50 -9.96 -26.45 -3.63
CA GLN A 50 -9.26 -26.86 -4.87
C GLN A 50 -9.96 -26.38 -6.15
N PRO A 51 -10.13 -25.05 -6.37
CA PRO A 51 -10.86 -24.52 -7.53
C PRO A 51 -10.30 -25.03 -8.87
N TRP A 52 -9.02 -25.36 -8.94
CA TRP A 52 -8.39 -25.94 -10.13
C TRP A 52 -8.88 -27.36 -10.45
N GLU A 53 -9.29 -28.15 -9.44
CA GLU A 53 -9.92 -29.45 -9.63
C GLU A 53 -11.40 -29.29 -10.00
N LEU A 54 -12.09 -28.32 -9.39
CA LEU A 54 -13.47 -27.97 -9.75
C LEU A 54 -13.57 -27.52 -11.22
N ALA A 55 -12.60 -26.76 -11.70
CA ALA A 55 -12.55 -26.27 -13.08
C ALA A 55 -12.48 -27.41 -14.14
N LYS A 56 -12.05 -28.60 -13.75
CA LYS A 56 -12.01 -29.77 -14.63
C LYS A 56 -13.37 -30.49 -14.74
N GLN A 57 -14.34 -30.10 -13.92
CA GLN A 57 -15.64 -30.75 -13.77
C GLN A 57 -16.76 -29.79 -14.17
N PRO A 58 -17.20 -29.78 -15.45
CA PRO A 58 -18.21 -28.81 -15.93
C PRO A 58 -19.53 -28.85 -15.16
N GLU A 59 -19.90 -30.01 -14.60
CA GLU A 59 -21.10 -30.22 -13.80
C GLU A 59 -21.05 -29.47 -12.46
N ARG A 60 -19.86 -29.11 -11.99
CA ARG A 60 -19.62 -28.34 -10.74
C ARG A 60 -19.33 -26.87 -10.97
N ALA A 61 -19.67 -26.34 -12.14
CA ALA A 61 -19.42 -24.92 -12.47
C ALA A 61 -20.05 -23.94 -11.48
N ALA A 62 -21.22 -24.24 -10.93
CA ALA A 62 -21.87 -23.40 -9.92
C ALA A 62 -21.07 -23.37 -8.59
N GLU A 63 -20.51 -24.49 -8.19
CA GLU A 63 -19.64 -24.57 -7.00
C GLU A 63 -18.32 -23.84 -7.21
N LEU A 64 -17.71 -24.02 -8.38
CA LEU A 64 -16.50 -23.26 -8.77
C LEU A 64 -16.77 -21.76 -8.71
N HIS A 65 -17.88 -21.30 -9.28
CA HIS A 65 -18.26 -19.89 -9.26
C HIS A 65 -18.43 -19.37 -7.83
N ALA A 66 -19.06 -20.16 -6.95
CA ALA A 66 -19.24 -19.79 -5.54
C ALA A 66 -17.88 -19.66 -4.82
N VAL A 67 -16.98 -20.63 -4.99
CA VAL A 67 -15.63 -20.62 -4.40
C VAL A 67 -14.82 -19.43 -4.90
N CYS A 68 -14.81 -19.18 -6.20
CA CYS A 68 -14.12 -18.04 -6.78
C CYS A 68 -14.68 -16.69 -6.28
N SER A 69 -16.00 -16.58 -6.16
CA SER A 69 -16.66 -15.36 -5.64
C SER A 69 -16.28 -15.07 -4.19
N VAL A 70 -16.26 -16.09 -3.32
CA VAL A 70 -15.82 -15.95 -1.93
C VAL A 70 -14.35 -15.57 -1.86
N THR A 71 -13.49 -16.19 -2.69
CA THR A 71 -12.06 -15.88 -2.72
C THR A 71 -11.78 -14.46 -3.19
N LEU A 72 -12.47 -13.97 -4.22
CA LEU A 72 -12.34 -12.60 -4.71
C LEU A 72 -12.83 -11.57 -3.69
N GLU A 73 -13.92 -11.86 -2.97
CA GLU A 73 -14.40 -10.99 -1.89
C GLU A 73 -13.41 -10.95 -0.72
N ALA A 74 -12.87 -12.10 -0.31
CA ALA A 74 -11.82 -12.16 0.71
C ALA A 74 -10.59 -11.36 0.28
N PHE A 75 -10.16 -11.48 -0.97
CA PHE A 75 -9.05 -10.73 -1.54
C PHE A 75 -9.32 -9.21 -1.53
N ARG A 76 -10.54 -8.78 -1.86
CA ARG A 76 -10.96 -7.38 -1.76
C ARG A 76 -10.82 -6.84 -0.33
N LEU A 77 -11.34 -7.59 0.66
CA LEU A 77 -11.30 -7.19 2.06
C LEU A 77 -9.86 -7.11 2.60
N LEU A 78 -9.03 -8.11 2.31
CA LEU A 78 -7.61 -8.09 2.69
C LEU A 78 -6.87 -6.92 2.05
N THR A 79 -7.19 -6.59 0.79
CA THR A 79 -6.62 -5.43 0.10
C THR A 79 -7.04 -4.12 0.77
N LEU A 80 -8.30 -4.00 1.17
CA LEU A 80 -8.80 -2.85 1.92
C LEU A 80 -7.99 -2.64 3.21
N PHE A 81 -7.77 -3.70 3.98
CA PHE A 81 -7.00 -3.64 5.23
C PHE A 81 -5.53 -3.30 5.01
N LEU A 82 -4.95 -3.70 3.88
CA LEU A 82 -3.57 -3.40 3.51
C LEU A 82 -3.38 -2.04 2.82
N LYS A 83 -4.46 -1.36 2.41
CA LYS A 83 -4.38 -0.09 1.67
C LYS A 83 -3.54 0.98 2.38
N PRO A 84 -3.59 1.15 3.72
CA PRO A 84 -2.73 2.11 4.41
C PRO A 84 -1.23 1.86 4.22
N VAL A 85 -0.83 0.62 3.98
CA VAL A 85 0.59 0.20 3.81
C VAL A 85 0.97 0.06 2.34
N LEU A 86 0.05 -0.40 1.51
CA LEU A 86 0.26 -0.71 0.09
C LEU A 86 -0.74 0.04 -0.82
N PRO A 87 -0.79 1.39 -0.77
CA PRO A 87 -1.81 2.17 -1.47
C PRO A 87 -1.83 1.91 -2.98
N ARG A 88 -0.67 1.90 -3.65
CA ARG A 88 -0.57 1.64 -5.10
C ARG A 88 -1.04 0.24 -5.50
N THR A 89 -0.77 -0.76 -4.66
CA THR A 89 -1.24 -2.13 -4.89
C THR A 89 -2.76 -2.18 -4.76
N ALA A 90 -3.32 -1.49 -3.76
CA ALA A 90 -4.76 -1.39 -3.56
C ALA A 90 -5.46 -0.72 -4.76
N GLU A 91 -4.93 0.39 -5.28
CA GLU A 91 -5.43 1.06 -6.49
C GLU A 91 -5.45 0.12 -7.72
N ASN A 92 -4.40 -0.70 -7.88
CA ASN A 92 -4.36 -1.70 -8.95
C ASN A 92 -5.42 -2.79 -8.77
N VAL A 93 -5.69 -3.20 -7.52
CA VAL A 93 -6.75 -4.19 -7.20
C VAL A 93 -8.14 -3.58 -7.39
N GLU A 94 -8.37 -2.34 -6.99
CA GLU A 94 -9.61 -1.60 -7.23
C GLU A 94 -9.93 -1.56 -8.74
N THR A 95 -8.91 -1.26 -9.54
CA THR A 95 -9.01 -1.28 -11.00
C THR A 95 -9.30 -2.69 -11.53
N PHE A 96 -8.58 -3.71 -11.04
CA PHE A 96 -8.77 -5.10 -11.45
C PHE A 96 -10.18 -5.61 -11.11
N LEU A 97 -10.64 -5.41 -9.88
CA LEU A 97 -11.95 -5.85 -9.42
C LEU A 97 -13.10 -4.97 -9.92
N ASN A 98 -12.82 -3.81 -10.51
CA ASN A 98 -13.81 -2.82 -10.94
C ASN A 98 -14.80 -2.46 -9.83
N CYS A 99 -14.31 -2.35 -8.59
CA CYS A 99 -15.15 -2.20 -7.39
C CYS A 99 -15.22 -0.76 -6.86
N GLY A 100 -14.50 0.18 -7.49
CA GLY A 100 -14.35 1.55 -6.99
C GLY A 100 -13.35 1.65 -5.84
N GLU A 101 -13.27 2.81 -5.21
CA GLU A 101 -12.33 3.06 -4.13
C GLU A 101 -12.66 2.25 -2.87
N LEU A 102 -11.66 1.54 -2.35
CA LEU A 102 -11.75 0.81 -1.08
C LEU A 102 -11.50 1.74 0.10
N THR A 103 -12.49 1.85 0.96
CA THR A 103 -12.44 2.61 2.21
C THR A 103 -12.97 1.76 3.36
N TRP A 104 -12.69 2.12 4.60
CA TRP A 104 -13.22 1.41 5.78
C TRP A 104 -14.75 1.32 5.78
N ASN A 105 -15.43 2.32 5.22
CA ASN A 105 -16.90 2.31 5.09
C ASN A 105 -17.41 1.29 4.04
N SER A 106 -16.54 0.77 3.20
CA SER A 106 -16.88 -0.21 2.17
C SER A 106 -16.67 -1.67 2.59
N VAL A 107 -16.36 -1.93 3.87
CA VAL A 107 -16.18 -3.29 4.42
C VAL A 107 -17.43 -4.14 4.18
N ASP A 108 -18.63 -3.57 4.39
CA ASP A 108 -19.89 -4.28 4.23
C ASP A 108 -20.39 -4.36 2.78
N ASN A 109 -19.81 -3.57 1.89
CA ASN A 109 -20.17 -3.55 0.48
C ASN A 109 -19.50 -4.72 -0.25
N ALA A 110 -20.22 -5.82 -0.47
CA ALA A 110 -19.72 -6.96 -1.22
C ALA A 110 -19.50 -6.61 -2.72
N LEU A 111 -18.64 -7.37 -3.38
CA LEU A 111 -18.47 -7.29 -4.83
C LEU A 111 -19.81 -7.50 -5.53
N SER A 112 -20.13 -6.61 -6.48
CA SER A 112 -21.32 -6.72 -7.30
C SER A 112 -21.14 -7.80 -8.35
N SER A 113 -22.17 -8.67 -8.50
CA SER A 113 -22.24 -9.65 -9.59
C SER A 113 -22.47 -9.02 -10.96
N ASP A 114 -22.88 -7.76 -11.00
CA ASP A 114 -23.29 -7.08 -12.24
C ASP A 114 -22.13 -6.42 -12.98
N LYS A 115 -20.96 -6.32 -12.32
CA LYS A 115 -19.77 -5.71 -12.90
C LYS A 115 -18.73 -6.78 -13.25
N PRO A 116 -18.27 -6.85 -14.51
CA PRO A 116 -17.18 -7.73 -14.87
C PRO A 116 -15.86 -7.24 -14.24
N ILE A 117 -15.03 -8.17 -13.82
CA ILE A 117 -13.64 -7.87 -13.42
C ILE A 117 -12.80 -7.60 -14.68
N ASN A 118 -11.84 -6.71 -14.56
CA ASN A 118 -10.92 -6.38 -15.63
C ASN A 118 -9.86 -7.49 -15.84
N PRO A 119 -9.19 -7.54 -17.00
CA PRO A 119 -8.10 -8.49 -17.22
C PRO A 119 -7.01 -8.37 -16.15
N PHE A 120 -6.58 -9.52 -15.63
CA PHE A 120 -5.55 -9.58 -14.60
C PHE A 120 -4.20 -9.03 -15.11
N LYS A 121 -3.58 -8.19 -14.28
CA LYS A 121 -2.19 -7.75 -14.43
C LYS A 121 -1.43 -8.08 -13.16
N HIS A 122 -0.17 -8.46 -13.29
CA HIS A 122 0.66 -8.72 -12.11
C HIS A 122 0.73 -7.48 -11.21
N LEU A 123 0.27 -7.63 -9.97
CA LEU A 123 0.20 -6.53 -8.99
C LEU A 123 1.59 -6.13 -8.49
N MET A 124 2.48 -7.11 -8.35
CA MET A 124 3.85 -6.92 -7.87
C MET A 124 4.81 -7.77 -8.70
N LYS A 125 6.02 -7.25 -8.91
CA LYS A 125 7.12 -8.01 -9.49
C LYS A 125 8.17 -8.24 -8.41
N ARG A 126 8.76 -9.43 -8.41
CA ARG A 126 9.89 -9.69 -7.53
C ARG A 126 11.05 -8.80 -7.95
N VAL A 127 11.63 -8.09 -6.99
CA VAL A 127 12.80 -7.24 -7.25
C VAL A 127 14.00 -8.14 -7.53
N ASP A 128 14.68 -7.88 -8.66
CA ASP A 128 15.92 -8.57 -9.02
C ASP A 128 17.10 -7.91 -8.28
N GLU A 129 18.06 -8.71 -7.85
CA GLU A 129 19.28 -8.22 -7.16
C GLU A 129 20.04 -7.17 -8.01
N LYS A 130 20.04 -7.31 -9.33
CA LYS A 130 20.60 -6.32 -10.26
C LYS A 130 19.92 -4.96 -10.20
N GLN A 131 18.60 -4.93 -9.98
CA GLN A 131 17.83 -3.68 -9.83
C GLN A 131 18.18 -2.99 -8.51
N VAL A 132 18.43 -3.76 -7.44
CA VAL A 132 18.89 -3.22 -6.15
C VAL A 132 20.29 -2.62 -6.30
N GLN A 133 21.21 -3.31 -6.96
CA GLN A 133 22.56 -2.80 -7.23
C GLN A 133 22.54 -1.51 -8.04
N GLN A 134 21.70 -1.42 -9.08
CA GLN A 134 21.52 -0.20 -9.86
C GLN A 134 21.02 0.99 -9.02
N LEU A 135 20.14 0.76 -8.06
CA LEU A 135 19.68 1.81 -7.14
C LEU A 135 20.83 2.33 -6.27
N PHE A 136 21.69 1.45 -5.76
CA PHE A 136 22.88 1.86 -5.00
C PHE A 136 23.90 2.62 -5.85
N GLU A 137 24.11 2.22 -7.10
CA GLU A 137 24.97 2.93 -8.04
C GLU A 137 24.42 4.32 -8.39
N LEU A 138 23.11 4.47 -8.59
CA LEU A 138 22.46 5.74 -8.85
C LEU A 138 22.57 6.67 -7.65
N SER A 139 22.35 6.16 -6.43
CA SER A 139 22.50 6.96 -5.22
C SER A 139 23.95 7.38 -4.97
N SER A 140 24.94 6.53 -5.27
CA SER A 140 26.37 6.87 -5.15
C SER A 140 26.82 7.88 -6.21
N LYS A 141 26.27 7.82 -7.44
CA LYS A 141 26.50 8.81 -8.50
C LYS A 141 25.87 10.18 -8.16
N ALA A 142 24.66 10.17 -7.62
CA ALA A 142 23.98 11.38 -7.16
C ALA A 142 24.74 12.04 -6.00
N ALA A 143 25.26 11.27 -5.05
CA ALA A 143 26.07 11.77 -3.96
C ALA A 143 27.42 12.32 -4.44
N LYS A 144 28.07 11.73 -5.47
CA LYS A 144 29.28 12.24 -6.09
C LYS A 144 29.02 13.50 -6.92
N ALA A 145 27.91 13.56 -7.64
CA ALA A 145 27.52 14.76 -8.42
C ALA A 145 27.21 15.96 -7.50
N ALA A 146 26.70 15.69 -6.28
CA ALA A 146 26.45 16.74 -5.28
C ALA A 146 27.74 17.21 -4.57
N SER A 147 28.86 16.49 -4.71
CA SER A 147 30.16 16.82 -4.09
C SER A 147 31.20 17.43 -5.03
N GLU A 148 30.90 17.55 -6.34
CA GLU A 148 31.78 18.26 -7.28
C GLU A 148 31.39 19.75 -7.36
N PRO A 149 32.34 20.69 -7.19
CA PRO A 149 32.04 22.11 -7.33
C PRO A 149 31.73 22.44 -8.80
N ALA A 150 30.54 22.96 -9.04
CA ALA A 150 30.08 23.38 -10.34
C ALA A 150 31.07 24.33 -11.01
N LYS A 151 31.67 23.93 -12.14
CA LYS A 151 32.24 24.86 -13.12
C LYS A 151 31.13 25.41 -13.99
N GLU A 152 31.14 26.71 -14.07
CA GLU A 152 30.23 27.55 -14.86
C GLU A 152 30.07 27.08 -16.31
N GLU A 153 28.83 26.96 -16.78
CA GLU A 153 28.49 27.28 -18.15
C GLU A 153 27.13 28.00 -18.20
N LYS A 154 27.16 29.15 -18.90
CA LYS A 154 26.09 30.12 -19.02
C LYS A 154 25.04 29.72 -20.07
N LYS A 155 23.83 30.20 -19.84
CA LYS A 155 22.77 30.65 -20.76
C LYS A 155 21.65 29.67 -21.15
N ALA A 156 20.47 29.92 -20.61
CA ALA A 156 19.33 30.40 -21.40
C ALA A 156 18.20 30.86 -20.46
N GLU A 157 17.69 32.04 -20.73
CA GLU A 157 16.64 32.76 -20.00
C GLU A 157 15.28 32.03 -20.05
N ALA A 158 14.65 31.91 -18.90
CA ALA A 158 13.19 31.93 -18.76
C ALA A 158 12.87 32.57 -17.40
N GLU A 159 12.14 33.64 -17.41
CA GLU A 159 11.72 34.45 -16.26
C GLU A 159 10.92 33.58 -15.28
N SER A 160 11.45 33.38 -14.07
CA SER A 160 10.70 32.98 -12.88
C SER A 160 11.24 33.82 -11.72
N GLU A 161 10.35 34.42 -10.95
CA GLU A 161 10.65 35.27 -9.80
C GLU A 161 11.68 34.60 -8.89
N GLU A 162 12.88 35.14 -8.84
CA GLU A 162 13.98 34.69 -7.99
C GLU A 162 13.67 34.99 -6.52
N PHE A 163 13.30 33.96 -5.78
CA PHE A 163 13.44 33.99 -4.34
C PHE A 163 14.93 33.94 -4.00
N VAL A 164 15.49 35.07 -3.63
CA VAL A 164 16.88 35.19 -3.20
C VAL A 164 17.00 34.58 -1.82
N PHE A 165 17.48 33.32 -1.72
CA PHE A 165 17.87 32.74 -0.45
C PHE A 165 19.21 33.31 0.00
N GLU A 166 19.29 33.79 1.23
CA GLU A 166 20.57 34.11 1.83
C GLU A 166 21.48 32.87 1.83
N PRO A 167 22.79 33.02 1.53
CA PRO A 167 23.70 31.86 1.55
C PRO A 167 23.69 31.19 2.91
N LEU A 168 23.56 29.86 2.92
CA LEU A 168 23.60 29.06 4.14
C LEU A 168 24.91 29.33 4.89
N ALA A 169 24.82 29.49 6.20
CA ALA A 169 25.98 29.57 7.06
C ALA A 169 26.88 28.32 6.94
N PRO A 170 28.18 28.41 7.21
CA PRO A 170 29.08 27.25 7.17
C PRO A 170 28.60 26.15 8.14
N ASN A 171 28.87 24.89 7.79
CA ASN A 171 28.47 23.76 8.60
C ASN A 171 29.01 23.89 10.04
N ILE A 172 28.11 23.69 11.00
CA ILE A 172 28.46 23.66 12.44
C ILE A 172 28.89 22.27 12.86
N THR A 173 29.72 22.17 13.89
CA THR A 173 30.10 20.88 14.49
C THR A 173 28.99 20.38 15.42
N PHE A 174 29.03 19.09 15.78
CA PHE A 174 28.10 18.52 16.75
C PHE A 174 28.15 19.25 18.10
N ASP A 175 29.36 19.66 18.54
CA ASP A 175 29.57 20.41 19.80
C ASP A 175 28.94 21.82 19.74
N ASP A 176 28.87 22.43 18.56
CA ASP A 176 28.20 23.71 18.38
C ASP A 176 26.67 23.52 18.41
N PHE A 177 26.17 22.43 17.81
CA PHE A 177 24.75 22.09 17.88
C PHE A 177 24.29 21.76 19.30
N ALA A 178 25.13 21.07 20.09
CA ALA A 178 24.83 20.71 21.46
C ALA A 178 24.68 21.92 22.41
N LYS A 179 25.17 23.11 22.01
CA LYS A 179 24.99 24.35 22.76
C LYS A 179 23.64 25.02 22.52
N VAL A 180 22.86 24.55 21.53
CA VAL A 180 21.54 25.12 21.17
C VAL A 180 20.48 24.55 22.10
N ASP A 181 19.84 25.42 22.88
CA ASP A 181 18.69 25.04 23.74
C ASP A 181 17.40 25.08 22.91
N LEU A 182 16.91 23.90 22.51
CA LEU A 182 15.67 23.74 21.75
C LEU A 182 14.51 23.46 22.69
N ARG A 183 13.52 24.37 22.73
CA ARG A 183 12.32 24.23 23.58
C ARG A 183 11.06 24.18 22.73
N ILE A 184 10.12 23.35 23.15
CA ILE A 184 8.78 23.30 22.55
C ILE A 184 7.94 24.42 23.14
N GLY A 185 7.40 25.30 22.28
CA GLY A 185 6.47 26.36 22.66
C GLY A 185 5.06 26.09 22.12
N LYS A 186 4.04 26.49 22.87
CA LYS A 186 2.65 26.50 22.38
C LYS A 186 2.33 27.90 21.85
N ILE A 187 1.90 27.99 20.60
CA ILE A 187 1.40 29.23 20.03
C ILE A 187 0.02 29.51 20.64
N LEU A 188 -0.12 30.64 21.34
CA LEU A 188 -1.35 31.04 21.98
C LEU A 188 -2.16 32.04 21.14
N ASP A 189 -1.50 32.81 20.29
CA ASP A 189 -2.14 33.78 19.38
C ASP A 189 -1.22 34.05 18.19
N CYS A 190 -1.79 34.34 17.02
CA CYS A 190 -1.09 34.71 15.81
C CYS A 190 -1.82 35.91 15.19
N LYS A 191 -1.17 37.10 15.18
CA LYS A 191 -1.70 38.31 14.55
C LYS A 191 -1.17 38.47 13.15
#